data_9a73357151a2d85bc9b8bff2aa1889ff
#
_entry.id   9a73357151a2d85bc9b8bff2aa1889ff
#
_cell.length_a   1.000
_cell.length_b   1.000
_cell.length_c   1.000
_cell.angle_alpha   90.00
_cell.angle_beta   90.00
_cell.angle_gamma   90.00
#
_symmetry.space_group_name_H-M   'P 1'
#
loop_
_entity.id
_entity.type
_entity.pdbx_description
1 polymer ?
#
loop_
_entity_poly.entity_id
_entity_poly.type
_entity_poly.pdbx_seq_one_letter_code
_entity_poly.pdbx_strand_id
1 'polypeptide(L)'
;MKKLILLTFIFGFLISCETENSKKIEPNMEFGGWSGLTSDSSKESMLTRELMDNYIANKFEDSSSLMANDGNFYFNSNKVSKEEWVGAAALHHSLFDDISNSKIQPTNVTTATYDNGSVWSLAWFYWTATGKITGNEIQIPVHHAFRFENEKIVDVYHFFDPTLLDAELAASQK
;
A
#
# COMPACT_ATOMS: atom_id res chain seq x y z
N MET A 1 -24.18 -75.29 -22.90
CA MET A 1 -23.20 -74.25 -22.85
C MET A 1 -23.90 -72.95 -22.33
N LYS A 2 -23.83 -72.72 -21.03
CA LYS A 2 -24.50 -71.57 -20.37
C LYS A 2 -23.54 -70.38 -20.31
N LYS A 3 -23.87 -69.31 -21.02
CA LYS A 3 -23.10 -68.04 -20.92
C LYS A 3 -23.51 -67.29 -19.66
N LEU A 4 -22.58 -67.15 -18.75
CA LEU A 4 -22.71 -66.37 -17.53
C LEU A 4 -22.43 -64.90 -17.88
N ILE A 5 -23.44 -64.02 -17.77
CA ILE A 5 -23.30 -62.58 -17.95
C ILE A 5 -22.97 -61.98 -16.58
N LEU A 6 -21.73 -61.52 -16.44
CA LEU A 6 -21.25 -60.81 -15.24
C LEU A 6 -21.67 -59.33 -15.34
N LEU A 7 -22.66 -58.94 -14.54
CA LEU A 7 -23.15 -57.56 -14.44
C LEU A 7 -22.28 -56.82 -13.42
N THR A 8 -21.36 -56.01 -13.91
CA THR A 8 -20.51 -55.17 -13.04
C THR A 8 -21.29 -53.92 -12.63
N PHE A 9 -21.70 -53.87 -11.37
CA PHE A 9 -22.27 -52.68 -10.76
C PHE A 9 -21.15 -51.66 -10.49
N ILE A 10 -21.08 -50.58 -11.28
CA ILE A 10 -20.23 -49.43 -11.00
C ILE A 10 -20.99 -48.57 -10.00
N PHE A 11 -20.58 -48.64 -8.72
CA PHE A 11 -21.01 -47.71 -7.67
C PHE A 11 -20.29 -46.39 -7.89
N GLY A 12 -20.97 -45.44 -8.53
CA GLY A 12 -20.50 -44.07 -8.62
C GLY A 12 -20.57 -43.41 -7.23
N PHE A 13 -19.44 -43.27 -6.57
CA PHE A 13 -19.32 -42.36 -5.41
C PHE A 13 -19.47 -40.91 -5.91
N LEU A 14 -20.66 -40.37 -5.79
CA LEU A 14 -20.84 -38.90 -5.83
C LEU A 14 -20.25 -38.35 -4.55
N ILE A 15 -18.99 -37.87 -4.64
CA ILE A 15 -18.42 -37.02 -3.61
C ILE A 15 -19.17 -35.68 -3.72
N SER A 16 -20.22 -35.56 -2.92
CA SER A 16 -20.84 -34.25 -2.65
C SER A 16 -19.79 -33.40 -1.95
N CYS A 17 -19.19 -32.48 -2.68
CA CYS A 17 -18.44 -31.41 -2.08
C CYS A 17 -19.48 -30.53 -1.36
N GLU A 18 -19.69 -30.76 -0.07
CA GLU A 18 -20.36 -29.78 0.78
C GLU A 18 -19.54 -28.49 0.69
N THR A 19 -20.04 -27.51 -0.05
CA THR A 19 -19.60 -26.14 0.09
C THR A 19 -19.88 -25.76 1.55
N GLU A 20 -18.81 -25.74 2.37
CA GLU A 20 -18.90 -25.10 3.68
C GLU A 20 -19.52 -23.72 3.46
N ASN A 21 -20.75 -23.56 3.91
CA ASN A 21 -21.36 -22.26 4.06
C ASN A 21 -20.44 -21.48 5.01
N SER A 22 -19.51 -20.71 4.43
CA SER A 22 -18.74 -19.74 5.20
C SER A 22 -19.76 -18.85 5.89
N LYS A 23 -19.96 -19.07 7.20
CA LYS A 23 -20.80 -18.21 8.01
C LYS A 23 -20.32 -16.80 7.78
N LYS A 24 -21.15 -16.00 7.14
CA LYS A 24 -20.89 -14.56 7.00
C LYS A 24 -20.73 -14.03 8.42
N ILE A 25 -19.52 -13.66 8.79
CA ILE A 25 -19.22 -13.05 10.09
C ILE A 25 -19.88 -11.68 10.05
N GLU A 26 -20.90 -11.46 10.87
CA GLU A 26 -21.50 -10.13 11.00
C GLU A 26 -20.46 -9.16 11.57
N PRO A 27 -20.36 -7.92 11.03
CA PRO A 27 -19.39 -6.93 11.49
C PRO A 27 -19.57 -6.64 12.97
N ASN A 28 -18.51 -6.73 13.76
CA ASN A 28 -18.55 -6.32 15.16
C ASN A 28 -18.32 -4.81 15.26
N MET A 29 -19.41 -4.05 15.20
CA MET A 29 -19.37 -2.59 15.28
C MET A 29 -19.02 -2.05 16.66
N GLU A 30 -19.08 -2.87 17.72
CA GLU A 30 -18.61 -2.51 19.06
C GLU A 30 -17.13 -2.13 19.06
N PHE A 31 -16.32 -2.77 18.20
CA PHE A 31 -14.90 -2.45 17.99
C PHE A 31 -14.65 -1.60 16.74
N GLY A 32 -15.65 -0.83 16.26
CA GLY A 32 -15.52 0.12 15.16
C GLY A 32 -15.54 -0.49 13.77
N GLY A 33 -15.88 -1.78 13.62
CA GLY A 33 -16.03 -2.44 12.31
C GLY A 33 -14.73 -2.52 11.50
N TRP A 34 -13.59 -2.72 12.15
CA TRP A 34 -12.26 -2.83 11.52
C TRP A 34 -11.94 -4.24 11.00
N SER A 35 -12.91 -5.15 10.98
CA SER A 35 -12.81 -6.37 10.18
C SER A 35 -13.09 -6.05 8.71
N GLY A 36 -12.65 -6.92 7.79
CA GLY A 36 -12.87 -6.66 6.37
C GLY A 36 -12.06 -7.59 5.48
N LEU A 37 -11.95 -7.22 4.22
CA LEU A 37 -11.22 -7.96 3.19
C LEU A 37 -9.97 -7.21 2.80
N THR A 38 -8.90 -7.96 2.48
CA THR A 38 -7.67 -7.39 1.93
C THR A 38 -7.44 -7.88 0.50
N SER A 39 -6.84 -7.01 -0.33
CA SER A 39 -6.46 -7.34 -1.70
C SER A 39 -5.20 -6.56 -2.09
N ASP A 40 -4.26 -7.23 -2.75
CA ASP A 40 -3.08 -6.61 -3.36
C ASP A 40 -3.30 -6.16 -4.81
N SER A 41 -4.44 -6.55 -5.39
CA SER A 41 -4.82 -6.31 -6.78
C SER A 41 -6.08 -5.44 -6.93
N SER A 42 -6.54 -4.79 -5.85
CA SER A 42 -7.63 -3.81 -5.93
C SER A 42 -7.21 -2.57 -6.74
N LYS A 43 -8.18 -1.77 -7.14
CA LYS A 43 -7.92 -0.50 -7.84
C LYS A 43 -7.03 0.42 -7.01
N GLU A 44 -7.30 0.54 -5.72
CA GLU A 44 -6.55 1.38 -4.79
C GLU A 44 -5.11 0.89 -4.61
N SER A 45 -4.90 -0.45 -4.57
CA SER A 45 -3.55 -1.02 -4.57
C SER A 45 -2.78 -0.69 -5.84
N MET A 46 -3.44 -0.70 -7.01
CA MET A 46 -2.82 -0.32 -8.28
C MET A 46 -2.49 1.18 -8.33
N LEU A 47 -3.43 2.05 -7.91
CA LEU A 47 -3.21 3.49 -7.82
C LEU A 47 -2.07 3.84 -6.85
N THR A 48 -1.97 3.12 -5.73
CA THR A 48 -0.87 3.32 -4.77
C THR A 48 0.48 2.93 -5.37
N ARG A 49 0.57 1.83 -6.13
CA ARG A 49 1.81 1.45 -6.83
C ARG A 49 2.19 2.49 -7.89
N GLU A 50 1.23 2.95 -8.69
CA GLU A 50 1.45 3.99 -9.68
C GLU A 50 1.98 5.29 -9.04
N LEU A 51 1.39 5.70 -7.92
CA LEU A 51 1.86 6.85 -7.14
C LEU A 51 3.31 6.65 -6.67
N MET A 52 3.65 5.46 -6.19
CA MET A 52 5.00 5.14 -5.73
C MET A 52 6.01 5.08 -6.90
N ASP A 53 5.60 4.55 -8.05
CA ASP A 53 6.42 4.51 -9.26
C ASP A 53 6.67 5.92 -9.80
N ASN A 54 5.65 6.80 -9.78
CA ASN A 54 5.79 8.21 -10.15
C ASN A 54 6.73 8.96 -9.20
N TYR A 55 6.71 8.62 -7.91
CA TYR A 55 7.69 9.15 -6.96
C TYR A 55 9.12 8.75 -7.35
N ILE A 56 9.39 7.48 -7.59
CA ILE A 56 10.73 6.99 -8.00
C ILE A 56 11.18 7.62 -9.31
N ALA A 57 10.25 7.81 -10.26
CA ALA A 57 10.52 8.42 -11.56
C ALA A 57 10.71 9.95 -11.51
N ASN A 58 10.63 10.59 -10.34
CA ASN A 58 10.59 12.06 -10.15
C ASN A 58 9.44 12.72 -10.95
N LYS A 59 8.27 12.08 -10.96
CA LYS A 59 7.03 12.53 -11.62
C LYS A 59 5.85 12.57 -10.65
N PHE A 60 6.13 12.79 -9.39
CA PHE A 60 5.11 12.70 -8.34
C PHE A 60 3.98 13.72 -8.52
N GLU A 61 4.28 14.88 -9.10
CA GLU A 61 3.29 15.89 -9.45
C GLU A 61 2.19 15.35 -10.39
N ASP A 62 2.52 14.39 -11.26
CA ASP A 62 1.54 13.75 -12.16
C ASP A 62 0.45 13.01 -11.37
N SER A 63 0.76 12.59 -10.15
CA SER A 63 -0.18 11.93 -9.22
C SER A 63 -0.95 12.90 -8.32
N SER A 64 -0.68 14.21 -8.38
CA SER A 64 -1.31 15.21 -7.50
C SER A 64 -2.82 15.25 -7.63
N SER A 65 -3.35 14.95 -8.84
CA SER A 65 -4.79 14.88 -9.10
C SER A 65 -5.50 13.73 -8.37
N LEU A 66 -4.75 12.71 -7.92
CA LEU A 66 -5.29 11.59 -7.15
C LEU A 66 -5.65 12.02 -5.71
N MET A 67 -5.04 13.07 -5.21
CA MET A 67 -5.24 13.58 -3.85
C MET A 67 -6.37 14.60 -3.81
N ALA A 68 -7.23 14.50 -2.78
CA ALA A 68 -8.26 15.49 -2.51
C ALA A 68 -7.61 16.84 -2.11
N ASN A 69 -8.22 17.96 -2.52
CA ASN A 69 -7.67 19.28 -2.18
C ASN A 69 -7.84 19.62 -0.68
N ASP A 70 -8.85 19.06 -0.06
CA ASP A 70 -9.21 19.22 1.37
C ASP A 70 -8.81 18.00 2.22
N GLY A 71 -7.91 17.17 1.70
CA GLY A 71 -7.40 15.98 2.38
C GLY A 71 -6.55 16.30 3.62
N ASN A 72 -6.27 15.27 4.41
CA ASN A 72 -5.38 15.35 5.56
C ASN A 72 -4.07 14.62 5.27
N PHE A 73 -2.97 15.34 5.23
CA PHE A 73 -1.64 14.80 4.88
C PHE A 73 -0.71 14.93 6.08
N TYR A 74 -0.04 13.83 6.43
CA TYR A 74 0.84 13.77 7.60
C TYR A 74 2.18 13.13 7.27
N PHE A 75 3.26 13.79 7.70
CA PHE A 75 4.57 13.18 7.91
C PHE A 75 4.74 12.92 9.41
N ASN A 76 4.68 11.67 9.83
CA ASN A 76 4.62 11.27 11.24
C ASN A 76 3.46 12.01 11.96
N SER A 77 3.77 12.88 12.90
CA SER A 77 2.77 13.70 13.63
C SER A 77 2.52 15.07 13.00
N ASN A 78 3.27 15.45 11.96
CA ASN A 78 3.20 16.79 11.38
C ASN A 78 2.16 16.83 10.26
N LYS A 79 1.08 17.61 10.46
CA LYS A 79 0.11 17.88 9.41
C LYS A 79 0.69 18.91 8.45
N VAL A 80 0.57 18.62 7.14
CA VAL A 80 1.04 19.49 6.06
C VAL A 80 -0.08 19.73 5.05
N SER A 81 0.08 20.71 4.17
CA SER A 81 -0.81 20.91 3.04
C SER A 81 -0.56 19.85 1.95
N LYS A 82 -1.48 19.72 0.99
CA LYS A 82 -1.31 18.89 -0.20
C LYS A 82 -0.06 19.31 -0.98
N GLU A 83 0.14 20.61 -1.18
CA GLU A 83 1.26 21.20 -1.91
C GLU A 83 2.59 20.88 -1.24
N GLU A 84 2.67 20.99 0.09
CA GLU A 84 3.86 20.60 0.85
C GLU A 84 4.14 19.10 0.77
N TRP A 85 3.10 18.28 0.84
CA TRP A 85 3.27 16.82 0.74
C TRP A 85 3.76 16.40 -0.64
N VAL A 86 3.19 16.95 -1.72
CA VAL A 86 3.62 16.71 -3.11
C VAL A 86 5.02 17.30 -3.34
N GLY A 87 5.28 18.50 -2.86
CA GLY A 87 6.57 19.18 -3.01
C GLY A 87 7.74 18.47 -2.31
N ALA A 88 7.47 17.73 -1.23
CA ALA A 88 8.49 16.93 -0.54
C ALA A 88 9.14 15.88 -1.45
N ALA A 89 8.41 15.34 -2.43
CA ALA A 89 8.97 14.41 -3.40
C ALA A 89 10.07 15.07 -4.27
N ALA A 90 9.82 16.27 -4.77
CA ALA A 90 10.82 17.03 -5.54
C ALA A 90 12.04 17.42 -4.67
N LEU A 91 11.82 17.76 -3.41
CA LEU A 91 12.90 18.02 -2.45
C LEU A 91 13.78 16.78 -2.25
N HIS A 92 13.19 15.59 -2.09
CA HIS A 92 13.97 14.35 -1.97
C HIS A 92 14.86 14.16 -3.21
N HIS A 93 14.32 14.28 -4.41
CA HIS A 93 15.11 14.15 -5.66
C HIS A 93 16.16 15.25 -5.83
N SER A 94 16.02 16.40 -5.18
CA SER A 94 17.07 17.43 -5.18
C SER A 94 18.24 17.09 -4.25
N LEU A 95 17.99 16.37 -3.16
CA LEU A 95 18.94 16.06 -2.10
C LEU A 95 19.59 14.68 -2.24
N PHE A 96 18.89 13.73 -2.91
CA PHE A 96 19.31 12.33 -2.93
C PHE A 96 19.42 11.80 -4.36
N ASP A 97 20.37 10.87 -4.55
CA ASP A 97 20.51 10.00 -5.72
C ASP A 97 20.08 8.57 -5.37
N ASP A 98 19.92 7.72 -6.37
CA ASP A 98 19.62 6.29 -6.25
C ASP A 98 18.39 5.96 -5.39
N ILE A 99 17.39 6.83 -5.42
CA ILE A 99 16.15 6.63 -4.66
C ILE A 99 15.44 5.35 -5.14
N SER A 100 15.09 4.46 -4.19
CA SER A 100 14.37 3.22 -4.47
C SER A 100 13.50 2.79 -3.31
N ASN A 101 12.36 2.16 -3.63
CA ASN A 101 11.45 1.54 -2.67
C ASN A 101 11.55 0.00 -2.66
N SER A 102 12.37 -0.59 -3.52
CA SER A 102 12.42 -2.04 -3.74
C SER A 102 13.83 -2.64 -3.78
N LYS A 103 14.87 -1.84 -3.51
CA LYS A 103 16.28 -2.28 -3.54
C LYS A 103 16.55 -3.42 -2.56
N ILE A 104 15.92 -3.42 -1.39
CA ILE A 104 16.12 -4.40 -0.33
C ILE A 104 15.16 -5.58 -0.46
N GLN A 105 13.88 -5.27 -0.70
CA GLN A 105 12.80 -6.23 -0.92
C GLN A 105 11.70 -5.59 -1.75
N PRO A 106 10.85 -6.37 -2.43
CA PRO A 106 9.69 -5.82 -3.14
C PRO A 106 8.80 -5.02 -2.19
N THR A 107 8.29 -3.89 -2.68
CA THR A 107 7.30 -3.10 -1.95
C THR A 107 6.03 -3.91 -1.73
N ASN A 108 5.61 -4.04 -0.47
CA ASN A 108 4.33 -4.66 -0.14
C ASN A 108 3.24 -3.59 -0.16
N VAL A 109 2.26 -3.74 -1.07
CA VAL A 109 1.06 -2.89 -1.13
C VAL A 109 -0.17 -3.76 -1.04
N THR A 110 -1.05 -3.47 -0.09
CA THR A 110 -2.33 -4.14 0.07
C THR A 110 -3.42 -3.12 0.44
N THR A 111 -4.63 -3.35 -0.04
CA THR A 111 -5.80 -2.53 0.33
C THR A 111 -6.70 -3.34 1.26
N ALA A 112 -7.10 -2.72 2.36
CA ALA A 112 -8.12 -3.22 3.26
C ALA A 112 -9.42 -2.46 3.03
N THR A 113 -10.49 -3.21 2.74
CA THR A 113 -11.87 -2.70 2.69
C THR A 113 -12.55 -3.17 3.97
N TYR A 114 -12.79 -2.23 4.87
CA TYR A 114 -13.32 -2.52 6.20
C TYR A 114 -14.84 -2.53 6.24
N ASP A 115 -15.39 -3.29 7.18
CA ASP A 115 -16.85 -3.41 7.39
C ASP A 115 -17.51 -2.08 7.78
N ASN A 116 -16.74 -1.14 8.34
CA ASN A 116 -17.19 0.23 8.60
C ASN A 116 -17.25 1.12 7.34
N GLY A 117 -16.98 0.55 6.17
CA GLY A 117 -17.02 1.24 4.88
C GLY A 117 -15.75 2.00 4.50
N SER A 118 -14.74 2.06 5.37
CA SER A 118 -13.48 2.73 5.02
C SER A 118 -12.58 1.84 4.16
N VAL A 119 -11.85 2.46 3.22
CA VAL A 119 -10.93 1.80 2.30
C VAL A 119 -9.55 2.39 2.50
N TRP A 120 -8.58 1.53 2.87
CA TRP A 120 -7.22 1.92 3.16
C TRP A 120 -6.24 1.12 2.32
N SER A 121 -5.42 1.79 1.54
CA SER A 121 -4.26 1.17 0.88
C SER A 121 -3.03 1.40 1.73
N LEU A 122 -2.35 0.31 2.05
CA LEU A 122 -1.24 0.25 2.99
C LEU A 122 0.00 -0.21 2.23
N ALA A 123 1.13 0.50 2.42
CA ALA A 123 2.40 0.14 1.82
C ALA A 123 3.50 0.03 2.88
N TRP A 124 4.29 -1.05 2.82
CA TRP A 124 5.49 -1.27 3.64
C TRP A 124 6.66 -1.51 2.71
N PHE A 125 7.74 -0.76 2.92
CA PHE A 125 8.95 -0.88 2.12
C PHE A 125 10.17 -0.33 2.86
N TYR A 126 11.35 -0.56 2.31
CA TYR A 126 12.55 0.17 2.69
C TYR A 126 12.80 1.26 1.67
N TRP A 127 12.76 2.50 2.09
CA TRP A 127 13.26 3.61 1.29
C TRP A 127 14.78 3.64 1.37
N THR A 128 15.42 3.63 0.21
CA THR A 128 16.88 3.70 0.10
C THR A 128 17.27 4.84 -0.82
N ALA A 129 18.37 5.52 -0.50
CA ALA A 129 18.93 6.61 -1.30
C ALA A 129 20.39 6.86 -0.92
N THR A 130 21.07 7.69 -1.70
CA THR A 130 22.40 8.22 -1.40
C THR A 130 22.33 9.74 -1.30
N GLY A 131 22.78 10.31 -0.18
CA GLY A 131 22.83 11.77 0.02
C GLY A 131 23.82 12.41 -0.94
N LYS A 132 23.42 13.43 -1.70
CA LYS A 132 24.26 14.12 -2.68
C LYS A 132 25.38 14.95 -2.04
N ILE A 133 25.14 15.45 -0.84
CA ILE A 133 26.09 16.32 -0.11
C ILE A 133 26.97 15.46 0.82
N THR A 134 26.36 14.60 1.61
CA THR A 134 27.08 13.78 2.60
C THR A 134 27.71 12.52 2.03
N GLY A 135 27.17 12.00 0.91
CA GLY A 135 27.55 10.69 0.36
C GLY A 135 27.06 9.51 1.19
N ASN A 136 26.22 9.73 2.21
CA ASN A 136 25.72 8.68 3.06
C ASN A 136 24.69 7.82 2.33
N GLU A 137 24.86 6.50 2.42
CA GLU A 137 23.80 5.57 2.04
C GLU A 137 22.75 5.51 3.14
N ILE A 138 21.49 5.63 2.72
CA ILE A 138 20.33 5.66 3.62
C ILE A 138 19.46 4.44 3.34
N GLN A 139 19.00 3.81 4.43
CA GLN A 139 18.01 2.75 4.39
C GLN A 139 17.11 2.89 5.60
N ILE A 140 15.84 3.21 5.38
CA ILE A 140 14.84 3.38 6.43
C ILE A 140 13.59 2.56 6.13
N PRO A 141 12.98 1.90 7.14
CA PRO A 141 11.67 1.31 6.98
C PRO A 141 10.62 2.42 6.90
N VAL A 142 9.69 2.26 5.99
CA VAL A 142 8.60 3.22 5.74
C VAL A 142 7.27 2.50 5.73
N HIS A 143 6.27 3.14 6.31
CA HIS A 143 4.88 2.73 6.18
C HIS A 143 4.04 3.90 5.67
N HIS A 144 3.30 3.68 4.58
CA HIS A 144 2.27 4.57 4.10
C HIS A 144 0.89 3.99 4.36
N ALA A 145 -0.05 4.82 4.79
CA ALA A 145 -1.46 4.50 4.84
C ALA A 145 -2.24 5.60 4.09
N PHE A 146 -2.95 5.20 3.05
CA PHE A 146 -3.76 6.07 2.20
C PHE A 146 -5.23 5.69 2.36
N ARG A 147 -6.06 6.61 2.86
CA ARG A 147 -7.50 6.40 2.86
C ARG A 147 -8.11 6.93 1.57
N PHE A 148 -8.90 6.09 0.94
CA PHE A 148 -9.58 6.40 -0.30
C PHE A 148 -11.06 6.69 -0.08
N GLU A 149 -11.57 7.73 -0.74
CA GLU A 149 -12.98 8.01 -0.94
C GLU A 149 -13.22 8.47 -2.38
N ASN A 150 -14.18 7.85 -3.06
CA ASN A 150 -14.52 8.20 -4.45
C ASN A 150 -13.28 8.27 -5.36
N GLU A 151 -12.40 7.27 -5.25
CA GLU A 151 -11.15 7.16 -6.03
C GLU A 151 -10.12 8.27 -5.75
N LYS A 152 -10.31 9.07 -4.72
CA LYS A 152 -9.36 10.09 -4.26
C LYS A 152 -8.74 9.68 -2.92
N ILE A 153 -7.49 10.03 -2.75
CA ILE A 153 -6.80 9.94 -1.45
C ILE A 153 -7.24 11.16 -0.62
N VAL A 154 -7.91 10.88 0.50
CA VAL A 154 -8.42 11.90 1.41
C VAL A 154 -7.63 11.99 2.71
N ASP A 155 -6.97 10.90 3.14
CA ASP A 155 -6.03 10.93 4.25
C ASP A 155 -4.73 10.22 3.86
N VAL A 156 -3.61 10.77 4.28
CA VAL A 156 -2.27 10.21 4.13
C VAL A 156 -1.56 10.23 5.46
N TYR A 157 -1.09 9.06 5.88
CA TYR A 157 -0.16 8.92 6.98
C TYR A 157 1.13 8.30 6.46
N HIS A 158 2.24 9.04 6.60
CA HIS A 158 3.55 8.64 6.15
C HIS A 158 4.46 8.52 7.38
N PHE A 159 4.77 7.28 7.78
CA PHE A 159 5.58 6.98 8.96
C PHE A 159 6.98 6.56 8.55
N PHE A 160 7.99 7.26 9.06
CA PHE A 160 9.40 7.00 8.80
C PHE A 160 10.29 7.68 9.85
N ASP A 161 11.54 7.28 9.93
CA ASP A 161 12.56 7.98 10.71
C ASP A 161 13.18 9.10 9.86
N PRO A 162 13.00 10.40 10.21
CA PRO A 162 13.50 11.51 9.41
C PRO A 162 14.99 11.79 9.63
N THR A 163 15.65 11.18 10.63
CA THR A 163 16.98 11.59 11.11
C THR A 163 18.01 11.73 10.00
N LEU A 164 18.08 10.77 9.06
CA LEU A 164 19.08 10.80 7.99
C LEU A 164 18.69 11.77 6.86
N LEU A 165 17.39 11.96 6.62
CA LEU A 165 16.89 12.96 5.66
C LEU A 165 17.17 14.37 6.18
N ASP A 166 16.91 14.62 7.46
CA ASP A 166 17.18 15.91 8.11
C ASP A 166 18.67 16.24 8.13
N ALA A 167 19.52 15.23 8.29
CA ALA A 167 20.98 15.42 8.24
C ALA A 167 21.46 15.87 6.85
N GLU A 168 20.94 15.29 5.76
CA GLU A 168 21.26 15.71 4.40
C GLU A 168 20.73 17.10 4.10
N LEU A 169 19.50 17.42 4.51
CA LEU A 169 18.91 18.76 4.39
C LEU A 169 19.75 19.81 5.12
N ALA A 170 20.18 19.52 6.37
CA ALA A 170 21.04 20.42 7.13
C ALA A 170 22.43 20.61 6.48
N ALA A 171 22.96 19.58 5.85
CA ALA A 171 24.24 19.67 5.10
C ALA A 171 24.12 20.55 3.86
N SER A 172 22.97 20.55 3.17
CA SER A 172 22.70 21.36 1.97
C SER A 172 22.56 22.86 2.25
N GLN A 173 22.40 23.25 3.51
CA GLN A 173 22.23 24.66 3.92
C GLN A 173 23.54 25.33 4.35
N LYS A 174 24.66 24.62 4.33
CA LYS A 174 26.00 25.14 4.67
C LYS A 174 26.78 25.58 3.44
#